data_2817306d6a1a018df209b92e676b854e
#
_entry.id   2817306d6a1a018df209b92e676b854e
#
_cell.length_a   1.000
_cell.length_b   1.000
_cell.length_c   1.000
_cell.angle_alpha   90.00
_cell.angle_beta   90.00
_cell.angle_gamma   90.00
#
_symmetry.space_group_name_H-M   'P 1'
#
loop_
_entity.id
_entity.type
_entity.pdbx_description
1 polymer ?
#
loop_
_entity_poly.entity_id
_entity_poly.type
_entity_poly.pdbx_seq_one_letter_code
_entity_poly.pdbx_strand_id
1 'polypeptide(L)'
;MDFYPNEITALIGPSGSGKSTLLRAINRMGDLNPEVTLTGAVMYNGHNVYSPRTDTVELRKEIGMVFQQPNPFPMSVFENVVYGLRLKGIKDKATLDEAVETSLKGASIWDEVKDRLHDSALGLSGGQQQRVAIARALAMNPKVMLFDEPTSALDPEVVGDVLKVMRQLANEGMTMVIVTHEMNFAKEIS
;
A
#
# COMPACT_ATOMS: atom_id res chain seq x y z
N MET A 1 13.64 -14.53 -8.19
CA MET A 1 12.18 -14.54 -8.00
C MET A 1 11.63 -13.45 -8.91
N ASP A 2 10.64 -13.78 -9.71
CA ASP A 2 10.04 -12.87 -10.68
C ASP A 2 8.61 -12.56 -10.27
N PHE A 3 8.19 -11.31 -10.44
CA PHE A 3 6.83 -10.83 -10.25
C PHE A 3 6.31 -10.33 -11.60
N TYR A 4 5.12 -10.76 -11.99
CA TYR A 4 4.58 -10.44 -13.30
C TYR A 4 3.49 -9.36 -13.21
N PRO A 5 3.35 -8.51 -14.25
CA PRO A 5 2.27 -7.53 -14.30
C PRO A 5 0.89 -8.18 -14.22
N ASN A 6 -0.03 -7.51 -13.49
CA ASN A 6 -1.42 -7.95 -13.29
C ASN A 6 -1.55 -9.31 -12.57
N GLU A 7 -0.51 -9.73 -11.86
CA GLU A 7 -0.52 -10.93 -11.04
C GLU A 7 -0.36 -10.58 -9.57
N ILE A 8 -0.81 -11.51 -8.74
CA ILE A 8 -0.67 -11.42 -7.29
C ILE A 8 0.30 -12.49 -6.83
N THR A 9 1.32 -12.07 -6.12
CA THR A 9 2.26 -12.99 -5.48
C THR A 9 2.09 -12.95 -3.97
N ALA A 10 1.69 -14.06 -3.36
CA ALA A 10 1.64 -14.19 -1.91
C ALA A 10 2.95 -14.78 -1.37
N LEU A 11 3.59 -14.06 -0.45
CA LEU A 11 4.77 -14.50 0.29
C LEU A 11 4.34 -15.09 1.63
N ILE A 12 4.50 -16.40 1.78
CA ILE A 12 4.06 -17.16 2.93
C ILE A 12 5.27 -17.82 3.60
N GLY A 13 5.24 -17.92 4.92
CA GLY A 13 6.29 -18.56 5.70
C GLY A 13 6.25 -18.18 7.17
N PRO A 14 7.08 -18.80 8.03
CA PRO A 14 7.10 -18.51 9.45
C PRO A 14 7.52 -17.06 9.74
N SER A 15 7.13 -16.55 10.93
CA SER A 15 7.60 -15.25 11.39
C SER A 15 9.13 -15.24 11.48
N GLY A 16 9.73 -14.08 11.15
CA GLY A 16 11.20 -13.94 11.15
C GLY A 16 11.93 -14.53 9.94
N SER A 17 11.24 -15.13 8.96
CA SER A 17 11.88 -15.68 7.74
C SER A 17 12.34 -14.64 6.71
N GLY A 18 12.21 -13.36 7.00
CA GLY A 18 12.69 -12.28 6.12
C GLY A 18 11.70 -11.78 5.08
N LYS A 19 10.43 -12.21 5.08
CA LYS A 19 9.40 -11.79 4.10
C LYS A 19 9.24 -10.27 4.02
N SER A 20 9.06 -9.62 5.16
CA SER A 20 8.93 -8.15 5.23
C SER A 20 10.22 -7.45 4.81
N THR A 21 11.38 -8.03 5.09
CA THR A 21 12.68 -7.51 4.64
C THR A 21 12.80 -7.56 3.12
N LEU A 22 12.43 -8.70 2.52
CA LEU A 22 12.37 -8.85 1.07
C LEU A 22 11.39 -7.86 0.44
N LEU A 23 10.18 -7.74 1.01
CA LEU A 23 9.16 -6.82 0.51
C LEU A 23 9.67 -5.37 0.51
N ARG A 24 10.28 -4.93 1.61
CA ARG A 24 10.85 -3.59 1.76
C ARG A 24 12.08 -3.34 0.88
N ALA A 25 12.75 -4.39 0.44
CA ALA A 25 13.85 -4.27 -0.53
C ALA A 25 13.33 -3.88 -1.92
N ILE A 26 12.11 -4.26 -2.31
CA ILE A 26 11.55 -3.99 -3.64
C ILE A 26 11.42 -2.48 -3.91
N ASN A 27 10.97 -1.70 -2.92
CA ASN A 27 10.80 -0.24 -3.05
C ASN A 27 11.85 0.58 -2.27
N ARG A 28 12.93 -0.08 -1.86
CA ARG A 28 14.04 0.55 -1.11
C ARG A 28 13.64 1.15 0.25
N MET A 29 12.54 0.68 0.85
CA MET A 29 12.22 1.05 2.24
C MET A 29 13.22 0.45 3.24
N GLY A 30 13.96 -0.60 2.85
CA GLY A 30 15.07 -1.15 3.64
C GLY A 30 16.21 -0.17 3.85
N ASP A 31 16.42 0.80 2.96
CA ASP A 31 17.46 1.84 3.08
C ASP A 31 17.29 2.72 4.33
N LEU A 32 16.09 2.75 4.93
CA LEU A 32 15.84 3.48 6.18
C LEU A 32 16.45 2.80 7.41
N ASN A 33 16.88 1.53 7.28
CA ASN A 33 17.58 0.81 8.32
C ASN A 33 19.04 0.59 7.90
N PRO A 34 20.01 1.29 8.54
CA PRO A 34 21.43 1.19 8.18
C PRO A 34 22.06 -0.18 8.46
N GLU A 35 21.40 -1.03 9.24
CA GLU A 35 21.88 -2.39 9.53
C GLU A 35 21.56 -3.40 8.41
N VAL A 36 20.68 -3.03 7.47
CA VAL A 36 20.31 -3.89 6.36
C VAL A 36 21.33 -3.77 5.24
N THR A 37 22.00 -4.87 4.94
CA THR A 37 22.88 -4.99 3.78
C THR A 37 22.20 -5.83 2.70
N LEU A 38 22.09 -5.27 1.50
CA LEU A 38 21.54 -5.97 0.34
C LEU A 38 22.66 -6.45 -0.57
N THR A 39 22.60 -7.75 -0.91
CA THR A 39 23.48 -8.34 -1.95
C THR A 39 22.62 -8.86 -3.09
N GLY A 40 23.09 -8.69 -4.33
CA GLY A 40 22.34 -9.05 -5.53
C GLY A 40 21.70 -7.83 -6.20
N ALA A 41 20.59 -8.03 -6.90
CA ALA A 41 19.91 -6.98 -7.64
C ALA A 41 18.38 -7.14 -7.53
N VAL A 42 17.67 -6.03 -7.45
CA VAL A 42 16.23 -5.95 -7.63
C VAL A 42 15.97 -5.18 -8.92
N MET A 43 15.34 -5.84 -9.89
CA MET A 43 15.09 -5.27 -11.21
C MET A 43 13.64 -4.79 -11.31
N TYR A 44 13.45 -3.57 -11.78
CA TYR A 44 12.13 -3.01 -12.10
C TYR A 44 12.22 -2.32 -13.47
N ASN A 45 11.35 -2.69 -14.40
CA ASN A 45 11.37 -2.19 -15.79
C ASN A 45 12.76 -2.24 -16.46
N GLY A 46 13.49 -3.33 -16.22
CA GLY A 46 14.84 -3.53 -16.80
C GLY A 46 15.98 -2.76 -16.11
N HIS A 47 15.68 -2.03 -15.03
CA HIS A 47 16.68 -1.25 -14.28
C HIS A 47 16.83 -1.78 -12.85
N ASN A 48 18.08 -1.84 -12.37
CA ASN A 48 18.32 -2.18 -10.97
C ASN A 48 17.91 -1.01 -10.08
N VAL A 49 16.92 -1.23 -9.19
CA VAL A 49 16.42 -0.20 -8.27
C VAL A 49 17.49 0.31 -7.29
N TYR A 50 18.57 -0.45 -7.08
CA TYR A 50 19.71 -0.06 -6.26
C TYR A 50 20.84 0.63 -7.05
N SER A 51 20.60 0.97 -8.32
CA SER A 51 21.54 1.81 -9.07
C SER A 51 21.69 3.19 -8.40
N PRO A 52 22.90 3.77 -8.35
CA PRO A 52 23.11 5.14 -7.85
C PRO A 52 22.31 6.21 -8.61
N ARG A 53 21.82 5.89 -9.80
CA ARG A 53 21.01 6.79 -10.64
C ARG A 53 19.50 6.68 -10.36
N THR A 54 19.07 5.73 -9.52
CA THR A 54 17.64 5.54 -9.24
C THR A 54 17.12 6.63 -8.32
N ASP A 55 16.11 7.36 -8.77
CA ASP A 55 15.34 8.27 -7.93
C ASP A 55 14.40 7.45 -7.05
N THR A 56 14.68 7.40 -5.75
CA THR A 56 13.89 6.64 -4.78
C THR A 56 12.50 7.23 -4.54
N VAL A 57 12.33 8.53 -4.77
CA VAL A 57 11.02 9.18 -4.65
C VAL A 57 10.12 8.75 -5.80
N GLU A 58 10.62 8.78 -7.03
CA GLU A 58 9.87 8.30 -8.20
C GLU A 58 9.59 6.79 -8.09
N LEU A 59 10.56 5.98 -7.67
CA LEU A 59 10.36 4.55 -7.46
C LEU A 59 9.21 4.27 -6.48
N ARG A 60 9.14 4.99 -5.35
CA ARG A 60 8.10 4.80 -4.32
C ARG A 60 6.74 5.35 -4.72
N LYS A 61 6.65 6.20 -5.74
CA LYS A 61 5.38 6.59 -6.36
C LYS A 61 4.81 5.46 -7.21
N GLU A 62 5.69 4.73 -7.93
CA GLU A 62 5.27 3.62 -8.79
C GLU A 62 5.03 2.32 -7.99
N ILE A 63 5.77 2.13 -6.90
CA ILE A 63 5.67 0.95 -6.04
C ILE A 63 5.18 1.38 -4.66
N GLY A 64 3.86 1.41 -4.50
CA GLY A 64 3.20 1.75 -3.24
C GLY A 64 3.36 0.68 -2.17
N MET A 65 3.24 1.06 -0.90
CA MET A 65 3.34 0.12 0.22
C MET A 65 2.31 0.40 1.31
N VAL A 66 1.69 -0.68 1.78
CA VAL A 66 0.80 -0.70 2.94
C VAL A 66 1.47 -1.53 4.03
N PHE A 67 1.57 -0.97 5.23
CA PHE A 67 2.26 -1.56 6.36
C PHE A 67 1.33 -2.39 7.24
N GLN A 68 1.92 -3.23 8.08
CA GLN A 68 1.24 -4.08 9.04
C GLN A 68 0.36 -3.28 10.01
N GLN A 69 0.90 -2.20 10.58
CA GLN A 69 0.14 -1.30 11.43
C GLN A 69 -0.46 -0.17 10.62
N PRO A 70 -1.74 0.14 10.80
CA PRO A 70 -2.32 1.35 10.22
C PRO A 70 -1.48 2.56 10.65
N ASN A 71 -1.11 3.39 9.70
CA ASN A 71 -0.24 4.55 9.94
C ASN A 71 -0.81 5.83 9.30
N PRO A 72 -2.04 6.22 9.61
CA PRO A 72 -2.53 7.50 9.15
C PRO A 72 -1.70 8.63 9.75
N PHE A 73 -1.43 9.64 8.96
CA PHE A 73 -0.83 10.87 9.47
C PHE A 73 -1.81 11.58 10.41
N PRO A 74 -1.34 12.38 11.39
CA PRO A 74 -2.18 13.17 12.29
C PRO A 74 -2.84 14.35 11.56
N MET A 75 -3.61 14.03 10.54
CA MET A 75 -4.29 14.91 9.59
C MET A 75 -5.70 14.38 9.35
N SER A 76 -6.51 15.13 8.60
CA SER A 76 -7.83 14.66 8.18
C SER A 76 -7.73 13.47 7.23
N VAL A 77 -8.86 12.78 7.00
CA VAL A 77 -8.97 11.72 5.98
C VAL A 77 -8.57 12.28 4.61
N PHE A 78 -9.12 13.44 4.24
CA PHE A 78 -8.81 14.12 2.99
C PHE A 78 -7.30 14.35 2.83
N GLU A 79 -6.68 15.00 3.83
CA GLU A 79 -5.25 15.33 3.77
C GLU A 79 -4.35 14.08 3.74
N ASN A 80 -4.76 12.98 4.37
CA ASN A 80 -4.03 11.71 4.25
C ASN A 80 -4.01 11.23 2.80
N VAL A 81 -5.15 11.23 2.11
CA VAL A 81 -5.26 10.73 0.73
C VAL A 81 -4.49 11.61 -0.24
N VAL A 82 -4.64 12.94 -0.15
CA VAL A 82 -3.99 13.87 -1.09
C VAL A 82 -2.53 14.18 -0.77
N TYR A 83 -1.99 13.68 0.34
CA TYR A 83 -0.65 14.03 0.82
C TYR A 83 0.43 13.89 -0.28
N GLY A 84 0.49 12.73 -0.91
CA GLY A 84 1.44 12.46 -1.99
C GLY A 84 1.22 13.34 -3.23
N LEU A 85 -0.04 13.63 -3.56
CA LEU A 85 -0.40 14.50 -4.70
C LEU A 85 0.06 15.93 -4.45
N ARG A 86 -0.10 16.43 -3.22
CA ARG A 86 0.40 17.77 -2.84
C ARG A 86 1.92 17.85 -2.90
N LEU A 87 2.62 16.80 -2.51
CA LEU A 87 4.09 16.71 -2.67
C LEU A 87 4.52 16.71 -4.14
N LYS A 88 3.67 16.18 -5.06
CA LYS A 88 3.85 16.34 -6.51
C LYS A 88 3.54 17.76 -7.03
N GLY A 89 3.09 18.66 -6.17
CA GLY A 89 2.73 20.03 -6.54
C GLY A 89 1.30 20.20 -7.09
N ILE A 90 0.45 19.16 -7.03
CA ILE A 90 -0.95 19.25 -7.44
C ILE A 90 -1.71 20.10 -6.41
N LYS A 91 -2.30 21.21 -6.86
CA LYS A 91 -3.03 22.15 -6.03
C LYS A 91 -4.47 22.37 -6.48
N ASP A 92 -4.81 21.92 -7.68
CA ASP A 92 -6.15 22.06 -8.23
C ASP A 92 -7.15 21.31 -7.38
N LYS A 93 -8.16 22.03 -6.89
CA LYS A 93 -9.14 21.48 -5.95
C LYS A 93 -9.96 20.35 -6.58
N ALA A 94 -10.40 20.53 -7.82
CA ALA A 94 -11.24 19.53 -8.50
C ALA A 94 -10.46 18.22 -8.69
N THR A 95 -9.20 18.29 -9.12
CA THR A 95 -8.31 17.14 -9.24
C THR A 95 -8.10 16.42 -7.91
N LEU A 96 -7.92 17.16 -6.82
CA LEU A 96 -7.75 16.57 -5.49
C LEU A 96 -9.04 15.93 -4.97
N ASP A 97 -10.19 16.58 -5.16
CA ASP A 97 -11.50 16.04 -4.75
C ASP A 97 -11.81 14.74 -5.50
N GLU A 98 -11.57 14.68 -6.82
CA GLU A 98 -11.74 13.49 -7.66
C GLU A 98 -10.79 12.35 -7.22
N ALA A 99 -9.54 12.67 -6.94
CA ALA A 99 -8.56 11.69 -6.47
C ALA A 99 -8.96 11.11 -5.11
N VAL A 100 -9.49 11.92 -4.19
CA VAL A 100 -9.98 11.46 -2.88
C VAL A 100 -11.16 10.53 -3.05
N GLU A 101 -12.17 10.93 -3.82
CA GLU A 101 -13.36 10.11 -4.05
C GLU A 101 -12.99 8.76 -4.69
N THR A 102 -12.20 8.79 -5.77
CA THR A 102 -11.77 7.59 -6.49
C THR A 102 -10.96 6.66 -5.60
N SER A 103 -9.98 7.18 -4.85
CA SER A 103 -9.12 6.36 -4.01
C SER A 103 -9.84 5.76 -2.81
N LEU A 104 -10.76 6.52 -2.19
CA LEU A 104 -11.58 6.01 -1.08
C LEU A 104 -12.61 4.97 -1.56
N LYS A 105 -13.15 5.10 -2.78
CA LYS A 105 -13.97 4.07 -3.41
C LYS A 105 -13.14 2.82 -3.72
N GLY A 106 -11.95 2.96 -4.28
CA GLY A 106 -11.01 1.86 -4.51
C GLY A 106 -10.61 1.13 -3.23
N ALA A 107 -10.57 1.84 -2.09
CA ALA A 107 -10.34 1.25 -0.77
C ALA A 107 -11.64 0.82 -0.05
N SER A 108 -12.80 0.81 -0.73
CA SER A 108 -14.13 0.42 -0.20
C SER A 108 -14.48 1.10 1.14
N ILE A 109 -14.15 2.38 1.31
CA ILE A 109 -14.43 3.14 2.54
C ILE A 109 -15.19 4.45 2.30
N TRP A 110 -15.39 4.83 1.04
CA TRP A 110 -16.02 6.10 0.68
C TRP A 110 -17.33 6.38 1.44
N ASP A 111 -18.25 5.44 1.45
CA ASP A 111 -19.57 5.62 2.06
C ASP A 111 -19.52 5.80 3.59
N GLU A 112 -18.46 5.32 4.23
CA GLU A 112 -18.26 5.47 5.67
C GLU A 112 -17.67 6.82 6.07
N VAL A 113 -16.93 7.47 5.14
CA VAL A 113 -16.15 8.68 5.48
C VAL A 113 -16.48 9.92 4.65
N LYS A 114 -17.30 9.82 3.60
CA LYS A 114 -17.62 10.93 2.68
C LYS A 114 -18.16 12.18 3.37
N ASP A 115 -18.92 12.02 4.47
CA ASP A 115 -19.51 13.13 5.21
C ASP A 115 -18.58 13.67 6.32
N ARG A 116 -17.38 13.08 6.48
CA ARG A 116 -16.40 13.40 7.53
C ARG A 116 -14.96 13.42 7.01
N LEU A 117 -14.77 13.78 5.75
CA LEU A 117 -13.45 13.84 5.09
C LEU A 117 -12.45 14.76 5.79
N HIS A 118 -12.96 15.78 6.48
CA HIS A 118 -12.13 16.77 7.19
C HIS A 118 -11.90 16.40 8.67
N ASP A 119 -12.50 15.31 9.15
CA ASP A 119 -12.23 14.79 10.49
C ASP A 119 -10.85 14.13 10.56
N SER A 120 -10.28 14.08 11.76
CA SER A 120 -8.99 13.42 11.99
C SER A 120 -9.05 11.93 11.66
N ALA A 121 -8.14 11.46 10.81
CA ALA A 121 -8.02 10.04 10.49
C ALA A 121 -7.64 9.17 11.70
N LEU A 122 -7.05 9.76 12.75
CA LEU A 122 -6.72 9.04 13.98
C LEU A 122 -7.97 8.64 14.78
N GLY A 123 -9.11 9.28 14.56
CA GLY A 123 -10.38 8.94 15.21
C GLY A 123 -11.13 7.78 14.56
N LEU A 124 -10.64 7.21 13.48
CA LEU A 124 -11.21 6.07 12.78
C LEU A 124 -10.86 4.74 13.49
N SER A 125 -11.65 3.69 13.26
CA SER A 125 -11.30 2.33 13.68
C SER A 125 -10.03 1.83 12.98
N GLY A 126 -9.35 0.82 13.53
CA GLY A 126 -8.13 0.26 12.94
C GLY A 126 -8.33 -0.20 11.48
N GLY A 127 -9.43 -0.89 11.18
CA GLY A 127 -9.77 -1.31 9.81
C GLY A 127 -10.04 -0.13 8.87
N GLN A 128 -10.70 0.93 9.37
CA GLN A 128 -10.90 2.15 8.60
C GLN A 128 -9.58 2.90 8.35
N GLN A 129 -8.72 2.99 9.35
CA GLN A 129 -7.38 3.58 9.21
C GLN A 129 -6.54 2.83 8.18
N GLN A 130 -6.62 1.50 8.18
CA GLN A 130 -5.90 0.68 7.20
C GLN A 130 -6.43 0.92 5.78
N ARG A 131 -7.74 1.00 5.60
CA ARG A 131 -8.34 1.32 4.29
C ARG A 131 -8.02 2.75 3.84
N VAL A 132 -7.90 3.71 4.74
CA VAL A 132 -7.40 5.06 4.42
C VAL A 132 -5.93 5.01 4.00
N ALA A 133 -5.09 4.18 4.63
CA ALA A 133 -3.70 3.99 4.21
C ALA A 133 -3.60 3.36 2.81
N ILE A 134 -4.50 2.42 2.48
CA ILE A 134 -4.63 1.87 1.12
C ILE A 134 -5.05 2.97 0.14
N ALA A 135 -6.08 3.76 0.46
CA ALA A 135 -6.54 4.87 -0.38
C ALA A 135 -5.42 5.90 -0.64
N ARG A 136 -4.64 6.24 0.39
CA ARG A 136 -3.46 7.12 0.27
C ARG A 136 -2.44 6.58 -0.73
N ALA A 137 -2.19 5.27 -0.73
CA ALA A 137 -1.29 4.65 -1.69
C ALA A 137 -1.89 4.64 -3.11
N LEU A 138 -3.18 4.31 -3.25
CA LEU A 138 -3.90 4.28 -4.53
C LEU A 138 -3.96 5.67 -5.20
N ALA A 139 -4.07 6.75 -4.42
CA ALA A 139 -4.09 8.12 -4.92
C ALA A 139 -2.85 8.50 -5.74
N MET A 140 -1.73 7.80 -5.52
CA MET A 140 -0.51 7.98 -6.30
C MET A 140 -0.55 7.26 -7.66
N ASN A 141 -1.59 6.48 -7.94
CA ASN A 141 -1.74 5.63 -9.12
C ASN A 141 -0.52 4.69 -9.33
N PRO A 142 -0.18 3.87 -8.33
CA PRO A 142 0.98 3.00 -8.39
C PRO A 142 0.81 1.88 -9.42
N LYS A 143 1.92 1.37 -9.93
CA LYS A 143 1.94 0.19 -10.84
C LYS A 143 1.99 -1.12 -10.06
N VAL A 144 2.55 -1.08 -8.85
CA VAL A 144 2.68 -2.23 -7.97
C VAL A 144 2.28 -1.81 -6.56
N MET A 145 1.53 -2.67 -5.88
CA MET A 145 1.19 -2.50 -4.47
C MET A 145 1.85 -3.60 -3.63
N LEU A 146 2.59 -3.18 -2.62
CA LEU A 146 3.19 -4.07 -1.63
C LEU A 146 2.36 -4.04 -0.35
N PHE A 147 2.02 -5.22 0.18
CA PHE A 147 1.27 -5.36 1.42
C PHE A 147 2.08 -6.17 2.43
N ASP A 148 2.49 -5.55 3.52
CA ASP A 148 3.26 -6.17 4.60
C ASP A 148 2.32 -6.55 5.76
N GLU A 149 1.76 -7.76 5.73
CA GLU A 149 0.82 -8.30 6.73
C GLU A 149 -0.34 -7.33 7.08
N PRO A 150 -1.11 -6.84 6.10
CA PRO A 150 -2.01 -5.69 6.27
C PRO A 150 -3.18 -5.91 7.25
N THR A 151 -3.39 -7.15 7.70
CA THR A 151 -4.49 -7.52 8.61
C THR A 151 -4.02 -7.97 9.99
N SER A 152 -2.73 -8.24 10.19
CA SER A 152 -2.24 -8.91 11.40
C SER A 152 -2.33 -8.05 12.68
N ALA A 153 -2.43 -6.73 12.55
CA ALA A 153 -2.59 -5.80 13.66
C ALA A 153 -4.05 -5.35 13.88
N LEU A 154 -5.01 -5.98 13.19
CA LEU A 154 -6.41 -5.60 13.20
C LEU A 154 -7.25 -6.58 14.03
N ASP A 155 -8.35 -6.07 14.58
CA ASP A 155 -9.36 -6.92 15.19
C ASP A 155 -9.99 -7.87 14.16
N PRO A 156 -10.26 -9.14 14.53
CA PRO A 156 -10.81 -10.15 13.61
C PRO A 156 -12.09 -9.71 12.88
N GLU A 157 -12.92 -8.88 13.52
CA GLU A 157 -14.18 -8.41 12.96
C GLU A 157 -13.99 -7.51 11.73
N VAL A 158 -12.85 -6.78 11.63
CA VAL A 158 -12.57 -5.83 10.54
C VAL A 158 -11.59 -6.36 9.50
N VAL A 159 -10.98 -7.52 9.73
CA VAL A 159 -10.06 -8.18 8.77
C VAL A 159 -10.75 -8.41 7.42
N GLY A 160 -12.01 -8.88 7.46
CA GLY A 160 -12.80 -9.17 6.26
C GLY A 160 -12.93 -7.98 5.31
N ASP A 161 -13.05 -6.76 5.83
CA ASP A 161 -13.18 -5.54 5.03
C ASP A 161 -11.89 -5.23 4.27
N VAL A 162 -10.74 -5.39 4.92
CA VAL A 162 -9.43 -5.15 4.27
C VAL A 162 -9.16 -6.21 3.20
N LEU A 163 -9.46 -7.49 3.49
CA LEU A 163 -9.33 -8.57 2.50
C LEU A 163 -10.27 -8.36 1.29
N LYS A 164 -11.48 -7.80 1.52
CA LYS A 164 -12.40 -7.45 0.44
C LYS A 164 -11.80 -6.39 -0.50
N VAL A 165 -11.17 -5.36 0.04
CA VAL A 165 -10.45 -4.34 -0.76
C VAL A 165 -9.36 -5.00 -1.60
N MET A 166 -8.57 -5.89 -1.01
CA MET A 166 -7.48 -6.55 -1.73
C MET A 166 -8.02 -7.46 -2.85
N ARG A 167 -9.15 -8.16 -2.64
CA ARG A 167 -9.84 -8.91 -3.71
C ARG A 167 -10.32 -8.00 -4.84
N GLN A 168 -10.87 -6.84 -4.50
CA GLN A 168 -11.32 -5.87 -5.50
C GLN A 168 -10.13 -5.42 -6.36
N LEU A 169 -9.03 -5.01 -5.75
CA LEU A 169 -7.81 -4.60 -6.45
C LEU A 169 -7.25 -5.72 -7.34
N ALA A 170 -7.33 -6.97 -6.87
CA ALA A 170 -6.98 -8.15 -7.64
C ALA A 170 -7.81 -8.28 -8.93
N ASN A 171 -9.13 -8.17 -8.78
CA ASN A 171 -10.08 -8.26 -9.90
C ASN A 171 -9.92 -7.10 -10.90
N GLU A 172 -9.43 -5.96 -10.44
CA GLU A 172 -9.10 -4.79 -11.28
C GLU A 172 -7.73 -4.92 -11.98
N GLY A 173 -7.01 -6.03 -11.76
CA GLY A 173 -5.73 -6.32 -12.41
C GLY A 173 -4.54 -5.59 -11.77
N MET A 174 -4.64 -5.16 -10.51
CA MET A 174 -3.52 -4.56 -9.78
C MET A 174 -2.40 -5.60 -9.56
N THR A 175 -1.18 -5.25 -9.92
CA THR A 175 0.00 -6.06 -9.55
C THR A 175 0.25 -5.94 -8.06
N MET A 176 0.25 -7.05 -7.34
CA MET A 176 0.43 -7.03 -5.88
C MET A 176 1.44 -8.07 -5.41
N VAL A 177 2.25 -7.68 -4.42
CA VAL A 177 3.08 -8.60 -3.64
C VAL A 177 2.64 -8.50 -2.19
N ILE A 178 2.20 -9.60 -1.62
CA ILE A 178 1.50 -9.64 -0.33
C ILE A 178 2.21 -10.59 0.62
N VAL A 179 2.69 -10.09 1.75
CA VAL A 179 3.04 -10.91 2.90
C VAL A 179 1.79 -11.11 3.73
N THR A 180 1.38 -12.36 3.94
CA THR A 180 0.17 -12.67 4.72
C THR A 180 0.28 -13.99 5.44
N HIS A 181 -0.44 -14.10 6.56
CA HIS A 181 -0.71 -15.34 7.28
C HIS A 181 -2.11 -15.89 6.99
N GLU A 182 -2.93 -15.16 6.23
CA GLU A 182 -4.28 -15.54 5.82
C GLU A 182 -4.22 -16.57 4.67
N MET A 183 -4.03 -17.85 5.03
CA MET A 183 -3.79 -18.94 4.07
C MET A 183 -4.95 -19.15 3.09
N ASN A 184 -6.19 -18.97 3.54
CA ASN A 184 -7.36 -19.13 2.69
C ASN A 184 -7.44 -18.01 1.66
N PHE A 185 -7.18 -16.78 2.11
CA PHE A 185 -7.10 -15.62 1.22
C PHE A 185 -5.97 -15.76 0.20
N ALA A 186 -4.78 -16.16 0.64
CA ALA A 186 -3.64 -16.37 -0.26
C ALA A 186 -3.95 -17.38 -1.36
N LYS A 187 -4.64 -18.50 -1.05
CA LYS A 187 -5.06 -19.52 -2.04
C LYS A 187 -6.15 -19.04 -3.01
N GLU A 188 -6.97 -18.09 -2.58
CA GLU A 188 -8.08 -17.57 -3.38
C GLU A 188 -7.60 -16.59 -4.46
N ILE A 189 -6.53 -15.84 -4.16
CA ILE A 189 -6.07 -14.73 -5.01
C ILE A 189 -4.80 -15.03 -5.82
N SER A 190 -4.14 -16.20 -5.61
CA SER A 190 -2.88 -16.58 -6.26
C SER A 190 -3.10 -17.44 -7.50
#